data_6cc56f258f9c2c1d4f9f028d9e932c1e
#
_entry.id   6cc56f258f9c2c1d4f9f028d9e932c1e
#
_cell.length_a   1.000
_cell.length_b   1.000
_cell.length_c   1.000
_cell.angle_alpha   90.00
_cell.angle_beta   90.00
_cell.angle_gamma   90.00
#
_symmetry.space_group_name_H-M   'P 1'
#
loop_
_entity.id
_entity.type
_entity.pdbx_description
1 polymer ?
#
loop_
_entity_poly.entity_id
_entity_poly.type
_entity_poly.pdbx_seq_one_letter_code
_entity_poly.pdbx_strand_id
1 'polypeptide(L)'
;MKAYPGWAAVGAVLGLLLGLVLFAPAVWMARGVAAASSGQVQLSDARGSVWRGNAQLVLSGGAGSSDALALPGRLEWFIDPVLQGLRIRLYADCCTALPLDIRLMPGWSGLAVQVADGNSQWPAALLVGLGAPWNTVQPQGSLSLSTQGLSVEWFEGRLRINGVARVEALGLSSRLSTLRPLGSYRLQMVGNSGQQSALLQLETLEGSLGLTGAGQWNGSRWSFRGEASAAAESEPALGNLLNLLGRRQGAKSLISFG
;
A
#
# COMPACT_ATOMS: atom_id res chain seq x y z
N MET A 1 -52.68 31.36 7.44
CA MET A 1 -51.72 30.27 7.73
C MET A 1 -50.31 30.86 7.83
N LYS A 2 -49.72 31.00 9.02
CA LYS A 2 -48.32 31.48 9.17
C LYS A 2 -47.40 30.32 8.78
N ALA A 3 -46.83 30.41 7.61
CA ALA A 3 -45.76 29.49 7.20
C ALA A 3 -44.60 29.69 8.17
N TYR A 4 -44.16 28.63 8.84
CA TYR A 4 -42.99 28.67 9.70
C TYR A 4 -41.74 28.60 8.83
N PRO A 5 -41.04 29.70 8.55
CA PRO A 5 -39.89 29.73 7.63
C PRO A 5 -38.73 28.83 8.13
N GLY A 6 -38.70 28.49 9.41
CA GLY A 6 -37.69 27.63 9.99
C GLY A 6 -37.66 26.20 9.43
N TRP A 7 -38.83 25.57 9.20
CA TRP A 7 -38.88 24.21 8.65
C TRP A 7 -38.43 24.14 7.17
N ALA A 8 -38.76 25.19 6.39
CA ALA A 8 -38.31 25.29 5.03
C ALA A 8 -36.78 25.47 4.95
N ALA A 9 -36.19 26.26 5.83
CA ALA A 9 -34.76 26.44 5.92
C ALA A 9 -34.03 25.15 6.35
N VAL A 10 -34.56 24.43 7.34
CA VAL A 10 -34.01 23.12 7.74
C VAL A 10 -34.08 22.11 6.59
N GLY A 11 -35.22 22.04 5.89
CA GLY A 11 -35.36 21.15 4.73
C GLY A 11 -34.39 21.50 3.59
N ALA A 12 -34.19 22.77 3.32
CA ALA A 12 -33.23 23.25 2.32
C ALA A 12 -31.78 22.90 2.68
N VAL A 13 -31.38 23.09 3.94
CA VAL A 13 -30.05 22.74 4.42
C VAL A 13 -29.83 21.23 4.37
N LEU A 14 -30.79 20.43 4.82
CA LEU A 14 -30.69 18.96 4.76
C LEU A 14 -30.62 18.47 3.30
N GLY A 15 -31.43 19.03 2.40
CA GLY A 15 -31.40 18.71 0.97
C GLY A 15 -30.07 19.07 0.32
N LEU A 16 -29.51 20.23 0.67
CA LEU A 16 -28.19 20.66 0.20
C LEU A 16 -27.08 19.69 0.69
N LEU A 17 -27.08 19.36 1.99
CA LEU A 17 -26.11 18.43 2.57
C LEU A 17 -26.20 17.05 1.92
N LEU A 18 -27.41 16.54 1.75
CA LEU A 18 -27.64 15.26 1.09
C LEU A 18 -27.15 15.30 -0.37
N GLY A 19 -27.45 16.38 -1.09
CA GLY A 19 -26.97 16.61 -2.46
C GLY A 19 -25.45 16.64 -2.53
N LEU A 20 -24.79 17.37 -1.60
CA LEU A 20 -23.33 17.40 -1.53
C LEU A 20 -22.71 16.02 -1.27
N VAL A 21 -23.34 15.21 -0.43
CA VAL A 21 -22.85 13.84 -0.16
C VAL A 21 -23.06 12.94 -1.39
N LEU A 22 -24.24 12.94 -1.97
CA LEU A 22 -24.58 12.07 -3.11
C LEU A 22 -23.78 12.40 -4.37
N PHE A 23 -23.51 13.68 -4.61
CA PHE A 23 -22.81 14.19 -5.79
C PHE A 23 -21.39 14.68 -5.50
N ALA A 24 -20.83 14.29 -4.37
CA ALA A 24 -19.46 14.66 -3.98
C ALA A 24 -18.46 14.34 -5.10
N PRO A 25 -17.72 15.34 -5.65
CA PRO A 25 -16.83 15.12 -6.78
C PRO A 25 -15.60 14.29 -6.37
N ALA A 26 -15.11 13.45 -7.29
CA ALA A 26 -13.92 12.60 -7.10
C ALA A 26 -12.68 13.37 -6.61
N VAL A 27 -12.56 14.64 -6.97
CA VAL A 27 -11.44 15.50 -6.55
C VAL A 27 -11.35 15.65 -5.01
N TRP A 28 -12.47 15.56 -4.30
CA TRP A 28 -12.44 15.61 -2.83
C TRP A 28 -11.77 14.37 -2.24
N MET A 29 -12.08 13.20 -2.81
CA MET A 29 -11.40 11.96 -2.43
C MET A 29 -9.91 12.02 -2.79
N ALA A 30 -9.56 12.51 -3.97
CA ALA A 30 -8.17 12.67 -4.39
C ALA A 30 -7.38 13.55 -3.42
N ARG A 31 -7.95 14.67 -2.98
CA ARG A 31 -7.34 15.56 -1.97
C ARG A 31 -7.22 14.87 -0.61
N GLY A 32 -8.27 14.12 -0.20
CA GLY A 32 -8.25 13.35 1.04
C GLY A 32 -7.16 12.29 1.07
N VAL A 33 -7.02 11.52 0.00
CA VAL A 33 -5.96 10.50 -0.14
C VAL A 33 -4.58 11.15 -0.12
N ALA A 34 -4.37 12.24 -0.85
CA ALA A 34 -3.10 12.95 -0.85
C ALA A 34 -2.76 13.51 0.55
N ALA A 35 -3.73 14.08 1.26
CA ALA A 35 -3.53 14.58 2.62
C ALA A 35 -3.21 13.44 3.61
N ALA A 36 -3.97 12.35 3.57
CA ALA A 36 -3.79 11.20 4.46
C ALA A 36 -2.46 10.46 4.23
N SER A 37 -1.95 10.47 2.99
CA SER A 37 -0.67 9.86 2.62
C SER A 37 0.51 10.83 2.66
N SER A 38 0.36 12.05 3.20
CA SER A 38 1.40 13.09 3.16
C SER A 38 1.94 13.36 1.75
N GLY A 39 1.06 13.24 0.73
CA GLY A 39 1.38 13.45 -0.67
C GLY A 39 2.05 12.26 -1.36
N GLN A 40 2.27 11.14 -0.67
CA GLN A 40 2.90 9.95 -1.28
C GLN A 40 2.00 9.24 -2.29
N VAL A 41 0.69 9.27 -2.07
CA VAL A 41 -0.30 8.70 -2.99
C VAL A 41 -1.15 9.83 -3.55
N GLN A 42 -1.15 10.00 -4.85
CA GLN A 42 -1.90 11.04 -5.54
C GLN A 42 -2.81 10.40 -6.58
N LEU A 43 -4.04 10.90 -6.66
CA LEU A 43 -5.01 10.53 -7.67
C LEU A 43 -5.15 11.70 -8.64
N SER A 44 -4.33 11.69 -9.69
CA SER A 44 -4.30 12.75 -10.71
C SER A 44 -5.43 12.57 -11.71
N ASP A 45 -5.91 13.67 -12.27
CA ASP A 45 -7.01 13.67 -13.24
C ASP A 45 -8.23 12.86 -12.75
N ALA A 46 -8.61 13.08 -11.48
CA ALA A 46 -9.73 12.40 -10.87
C ALA A 46 -11.06 12.83 -11.52
N ARG A 47 -11.84 11.85 -11.96
CA ARG A 47 -13.12 12.03 -12.67
C ARG A 47 -14.22 11.24 -11.99
N GLY A 48 -15.45 11.74 -12.11
CA GLY A 48 -16.63 11.14 -11.52
C GLY A 48 -16.89 11.65 -10.10
N SER A 49 -17.41 10.79 -9.25
CA SER A 49 -17.77 11.11 -7.86
C SER A 49 -16.90 10.34 -6.87
N VAL A 50 -17.02 10.69 -5.58
CA VAL A 50 -16.45 9.91 -4.49
C VAL A 50 -16.94 8.46 -4.51
N TRP A 51 -18.18 8.24 -4.92
CA TRP A 51 -18.80 6.91 -4.94
C TRP A 51 -18.39 6.06 -6.13
N ARG A 52 -18.25 6.70 -7.30
CA ARG A 52 -17.85 6.04 -8.55
C ARG A 52 -16.97 6.98 -9.35
N GLY A 53 -15.74 6.59 -9.56
CA GLY A 53 -14.81 7.43 -10.30
C GLY A 53 -13.57 6.69 -10.73
N ASN A 54 -12.70 7.43 -11.38
CA ASN A 54 -11.41 6.94 -11.80
C ASN A 54 -10.36 8.06 -11.75
N ALA A 55 -9.10 7.67 -11.65
CA ALA A 55 -7.97 8.59 -11.64
C ALA A 55 -6.70 7.88 -12.11
N GLN A 56 -5.70 8.64 -12.45
CA GLN A 56 -4.35 8.12 -12.60
C GLN A 56 -3.68 8.06 -11.23
N LEU A 57 -3.30 6.85 -10.79
CA LEU A 57 -2.55 6.68 -9.55
C LEU A 57 -1.10 7.12 -9.77
N VAL A 58 -0.64 8.05 -8.96
CA VAL A 58 0.73 8.53 -8.95
C VAL A 58 1.32 8.31 -7.57
N LEU A 59 2.43 7.60 -7.50
CA LEU A 59 3.23 7.49 -6.29
C LEU A 59 4.30 8.57 -6.32
N SER A 60 4.50 9.26 -5.20
CA SER A 60 5.44 10.36 -5.03
C SER A 60 6.24 10.18 -3.75
N GLY A 61 7.44 10.73 -3.70
CA GLY A 61 8.28 10.74 -2.49
C GLY A 61 7.75 11.63 -1.36
N GLY A 62 6.51 12.14 -1.49
CA GLY A 62 5.86 13.02 -0.54
C GLY A 62 5.84 14.49 -0.98
N ALA A 63 5.34 15.35 -0.11
CA ALA A 63 5.20 16.78 -0.39
C ALA A 63 6.57 17.42 -0.70
N GLY A 64 6.69 18.07 -1.87
CA GLY A 64 7.92 18.71 -2.32
C GLY A 64 8.94 17.80 -2.99
N SER A 65 8.67 16.50 -3.13
CA SER A 65 9.53 15.58 -3.88
C SER A 65 9.33 15.78 -5.38
N SER A 66 10.43 15.72 -6.14
CA SER A 66 10.40 15.64 -7.61
C SER A 66 10.23 14.20 -8.11
N ASP A 67 10.39 13.22 -7.23
CA ASP A 67 10.21 11.83 -7.58
C ASP A 67 8.71 11.52 -7.65
N ALA A 68 8.25 11.14 -8.82
CA ALA A 68 6.88 10.73 -9.04
C ALA A 68 6.82 9.70 -10.17
N LEU A 69 6.03 8.65 -9.98
CA LEU A 69 5.75 7.68 -11.02
C LEU A 69 4.25 7.36 -11.08
N ALA A 70 3.72 7.47 -12.28
CA ALA A 70 2.33 7.17 -12.56
C ALA A 70 2.15 5.70 -12.91
N LEU A 71 1.08 5.10 -12.41
CA LEU A 71 0.64 3.78 -12.82
C LEU A 71 0.22 3.81 -14.30
N PRO A 72 0.61 2.83 -15.12
CA PRO A 72 0.06 2.65 -16.45
C PRO A 72 -1.45 2.40 -16.39
N GLY A 73 -2.23 3.18 -17.12
CA GLY A 73 -3.68 3.09 -17.10
C GLY A 73 -4.33 3.89 -15.96
N ARG A 74 -5.58 3.61 -15.68
CA ARG A 74 -6.38 4.30 -14.66
C ARG A 74 -6.76 3.34 -13.55
N LEU A 75 -6.84 3.87 -12.34
CA LEU A 75 -7.44 3.22 -11.20
C LEU A 75 -8.91 3.62 -11.16
N GLU A 76 -9.81 2.66 -11.16
CA GLU A 76 -11.24 2.84 -10.99
C GLU A 76 -11.67 2.42 -9.61
N TRP A 77 -12.65 3.11 -9.03
CA TRP A 77 -13.22 2.76 -7.74
C TRP A 77 -14.74 2.81 -7.76
N PHE A 78 -15.30 1.89 -6.97
CA PHE A 78 -16.74 1.82 -6.68
C PHE A 78 -16.87 1.71 -5.16
N ILE A 79 -17.54 2.67 -4.54
CA ILE A 79 -17.81 2.70 -3.11
C ILE A 79 -19.32 2.56 -2.91
N ASP A 80 -19.72 1.45 -2.32
CA ASP A 80 -21.11 1.15 -2.06
C ASP A 80 -21.36 1.13 -0.54
N PRO A 81 -22.35 1.87 -0.03
CA PRO A 81 -22.81 1.72 1.36
C PRO A 81 -23.39 0.32 1.57
N VAL A 82 -22.98 -0.34 2.64
CA VAL A 82 -23.50 -1.63 3.07
C VAL A 82 -23.98 -1.54 4.51
N LEU A 83 -24.74 -2.53 4.99
CA LEU A 83 -25.40 -2.47 6.30
C LEU A 83 -24.44 -2.15 7.47
N GLN A 84 -23.18 -2.55 7.37
CA GLN A 84 -22.17 -2.40 8.43
C GLN A 84 -21.00 -1.49 8.04
N GLY A 85 -21.16 -0.63 7.02
CA GLY A 85 -20.10 0.27 6.62
C GLY A 85 -20.05 0.57 5.12
N LEU A 86 -18.86 0.50 4.55
CA LEU A 86 -18.61 0.78 3.13
C LEU A 86 -17.87 -0.39 2.48
N ARG A 87 -18.29 -0.75 1.29
CA ARG A 87 -17.57 -1.68 0.42
C ARG A 87 -16.88 -0.88 -0.68
N ILE A 88 -15.58 -1.04 -0.79
CA ILE A 88 -14.74 -0.38 -1.78
C ILE A 88 -14.21 -1.45 -2.74
N ARG A 89 -14.46 -1.29 -4.02
CA ARG A 89 -13.91 -2.13 -5.08
C ARG A 89 -12.97 -1.28 -5.92
N LEU A 90 -11.72 -1.72 -6.02
CA LEU A 90 -10.68 -1.05 -6.79
C LEU A 90 -10.30 -1.92 -7.98
N TYR A 91 -10.23 -1.32 -9.14
CA TYR A 91 -9.82 -1.98 -10.37
C TYR A 91 -8.74 -1.16 -11.08
N ALA A 92 -7.69 -1.82 -11.55
CA ALA A 92 -6.64 -1.22 -12.36
C ALA A 92 -6.32 -2.16 -13.53
N ASP A 93 -6.55 -1.71 -14.75
CA ASP A 93 -6.43 -2.51 -15.97
C ASP A 93 -5.09 -3.24 -16.11
N CYS A 94 -4.01 -2.58 -15.69
CA CYS A 94 -2.66 -3.17 -15.75
C CYS A 94 -2.46 -4.31 -14.77
N CYS A 95 -3.21 -4.32 -13.65
CA CYS A 95 -2.63 -4.84 -12.41
C CYS A 95 -3.59 -5.73 -11.62
N THR A 96 -4.90 -5.66 -11.87
CA THR A 96 -5.91 -6.46 -11.17
C THR A 96 -6.74 -7.25 -12.18
N ALA A 97 -6.68 -8.58 -12.11
CA ALA A 97 -7.56 -9.45 -12.90
C ALA A 97 -9.00 -9.42 -12.37
N LEU A 98 -9.15 -9.31 -11.06
CA LEU A 98 -10.42 -9.13 -10.35
C LEU A 98 -10.31 -7.87 -9.47
N PRO A 99 -11.41 -7.15 -9.24
CA PRO A 99 -11.41 -5.99 -8.35
C PRO A 99 -10.89 -6.36 -6.95
N LEU A 100 -10.04 -5.52 -6.37
CA LEU A 100 -9.68 -5.60 -4.97
C LEU A 100 -10.89 -5.15 -4.14
N ASP A 101 -11.45 -6.04 -3.33
CA ASP A 101 -12.63 -5.79 -2.51
C ASP A 101 -12.19 -5.50 -1.07
N ILE A 102 -12.51 -4.30 -0.59
CA ILE A 102 -12.16 -3.83 0.75
C ILE A 102 -13.44 -3.42 1.45
N ARG A 103 -13.64 -3.89 2.67
CA ARG A 103 -14.75 -3.50 3.52
C ARG A 103 -14.26 -2.66 4.68
N LEU A 104 -14.84 -1.48 4.82
CA LEU A 104 -14.62 -0.60 5.96
C LEU A 104 -15.82 -0.71 6.89
N MET A 105 -15.58 -1.11 8.11
CA MET A 105 -16.63 -1.29 9.14
C MET A 105 -16.31 -0.36 10.32
N PRO A 106 -16.94 0.83 10.36
CA PRO A 106 -16.81 1.71 11.52
C PRO A 106 -17.57 1.12 12.71
N GLY A 107 -16.92 1.07 13.86
CA GLY A 107 -17.50 0.68 15.13
C GLY A 107 -17.49 1.85 16.12
N TRP A 108 -18.16 1.70 17.26
CA TRP A 108 -18.26 2.73 18.30
C TRP A 108 -16.90 3.15 18.89
N SER A 109 -15.93 2.25 18.89
CA SER A 109 -14.60 2.45 19.51
C SER A 109 -13.44 2.25 18.54
N GLY A 110 -13.74 2.07 17.24
CA GLY A 110 -12.68 1.82 16.28
C GLY A 110 -13.16 1.63 14.84
N LEU A 111 -12.23 1.24 14.00
CA LEU A 111 -12.45 0.96 12.59
C LEU A 111 -11.88 -0.41 12.26
N ALA A 112 -12.66 -1.26 11.60
CA ALA A 112 -12.17 -2.50 11.01
C ALA A 112 -12.12 -2.38 9.49
N VAL A 113 -11.02 -2.85 8.92
CA VAL A 113 -10.79 -2.93 7.47
C VAL A 113 -10.59 -4.39 7.13
N GLN A 114 -11.41 -4.95 6.27
CA GLN A 114 -11.26 -6.30 5.74
C GLN A 114 -10.90 -6.23 4.26
N VAL A 115 -9.90 -6.98 3.86
CA VAL A 115 -9.49 -7.13 2.46
C VAL A 115 -9.87 -8.54 2.04
N ALA A 116 -10.66 -8.65 0.97
CA ALA A 116 -11.04 -9.97 0.44
C ALA A 116 -9.82 -10.73 -0.05
N ASP A 117 -9.92 -12.04 -0.04
CA ASP A 117 -8.89 -12.91 -0.60
C ASP A 117 -8.74 -12.64 -2.10
N GLY A 118 -7.52 -12.53 -2.55
CA GLY A 118 -7.25 -12.22 -3.93
C GLY A 118 -5.77 -12.09 -4.25
N ASN A 119 -5.48 -11.86 -5.51
CA ASN A 119 -4.15 -11.56 -6.00
C ASN A 119 -4.18 -10.40 -7.00
N SER A 120 -3.08 -9.67 -7.06
CA SER A 120 -2.87 -8.59 -8.01
C SER A 120 -1.39 -8.48 -8.36
N GLN A 121 -1.09 -7.95 -9.55
CA GLN A 121 0.29 -7.81 -10.02
C GLN A 121 0.57 -6.35 -10.37
N TRP A 122 1.67 -5.83 -9.87
CA TRP A 122 2.05 -4.43 -10.00
C TRP A 122 3.47 -4.31 -10.53
N PRO A 123 3.79 -3.35 -11.39
CA PRO A 123 5.17 -3.14 -11.80
C PRO A 123 6.03 -2.66 -10.62
N ALA A 124 7.19 -3.31 -10.39
CA ALA A 124 8.09 -2.93 -9.31
C ALA A 124 8.63 -1.49 -9.48
N ALA A 125 8.66 -0.99 -10.70
CA ALA A 125 9.05 0.38 -11.02
C ALA A 125 8.21 1.43 -10.28
N LEU A 126 6.96 1.14 -9.91
CA LEU A 126 6.11 2.06 -9.12
C LEU A 126 6.76 2.50 -7.81
N LEU A 127 7.58 1.64 -7.20
CA LEU A 127 8.28 1.96 -5.96
C LEU A 127 9.22 3.18 -6.12
N VAL A 128 9.74 3.42 -7.32
CA VAL A 128 10.62 4.57 -7.60
C VAL A 128 9.95 5.89 -7.23
N GLY A 129 8.64 5.99 -7.48
CA GLY A 129 7.85 7.15 -7.10
C GLY A 129 7.85 7.46 -5.61
N LEU A 130 8.04 6.47 -4.75
CA LEU A 130 8.07 6.67 -3.29
C LEU A 130 9.34 7.37 -2.77
N GLY A 131 10.28 7.75 -3.67
CA GLY A 131 11.52 8.41 -3.28
C GLY A 131 12.58 7.46 -2.73
N ALA A 132 13.47 7.98 -1.88
CA ALA A 132 14.55 7.19 -1.32
C ALA A 132 14.04 6.05 -0.41
N PRO A 133 14.63 4.83 -0.47
CA PRO A 133 15.80 4.45 -1.30
C PRO A 133 15.44 4.01 -2.73
N TRP A 134 14.16 3.89 -3.07
CA TRP A 134 13.68 3.26 -4.30
C TRP A 134 14.08 4.02 -5.58
N ASN A 135 14.11 5.36 -5.51
CA ASN A 135 14.59 6.21 -6.61
C ASN A 135 16.05 5.96 -6.97
N THR A 136 16.86 5.52 -6.00
CA THR A 136 18.28 5.14 -6.19
C THR A 136 18.40 3.70 -6.68
N VAL A 137 17.67 2.78 -6.06
CA VAL A 137 17.68 1.35 -6.43
C VAL A 137 17.07 1.12 -7.81
N GLN A 138 16.04 1.89 -8.18
CA GLN A 138 15.27 1.78 -9.42
C GLN A 138 14.90 0.33 -9.75
N PRO A 139 14.07 -0.30 -8.92
CA PRO A 139 13.70 -1.69 -9.11
C PRO A 139 12.90 -1.87 -10.39
N GLN A 140 13.21 -2.93 -11.12
CA GLN A 140 12.48 -3.42 -12.28
C GLN A 140 12.07 -4.86 -12.03
N GLY A 141 10.93 -5.28 -12.56
CA GLY A 141 10.34 -6.58 -12.32
C GLY A 141 8.86 -6.44 -11.97
N SER A 142 8.27 -7.47 -11.40
CA SER A 142 6.87 -7.49 -11.01
C SER A 142 6.69 -7.75 -9.51
N LEU A 143 5.67 -7.13 -8.93
CA LEU A 143 5.23 -7.35 -7.55
C LEU A 143 3.89 -8.08 -7.61
N SER A 144 3.80 -9.26 -7.03
CA SER A 144 2.56 -9.99 -6.83
C SER A 144 2.10 -9.81 -5.39
N LEU A 145 0.91 -9.25 -5.19
CA LEU A 145 0.30 -9.11 -3.87
C LEU A 145 -0.82 -10.14 -3.73
N SER A 146 -0.79 -10.94 -2.70
CA SER A 146 -1.88 -11.85 -2.34
C SER A 146 -2.32 -11.68 -0.89
N THR A 147 -3.62 -11.84 -0.65
CA THR A 147 -4.25 -11.69 0.66
C THR A 147 -5.10 -12.91 0.98
N GLN A 148 -5.09 -13.33 2.26
CA GLN A 148 -5.92 -14.43 2.77
C GLN A 148 -6.43 -14.05 4.16
N GLY A 149 -7.76 -13.89 4.30
CA GLY A 149 -8.42 -13.54 5.54
C GLY A 149 -7.89 -12.25 6.19
N LEU A 150 -7.34 -11.33 5.38
CA LEU A 150 -6.66 -10.14 5.90
C LEU A 150 -7.68 -9.18 6.51
N SER A 151 -7.52 -8.89 7.80
CA SER A 151 -8.24 -7.82 8.48
C SER A 151 -7.32 -7.00 9.36
N VAL A 152 -7.59 -5.71 9.40
CA VAL A 152 -6.89 -4.74 10.23
C VAL A 152 -7.93 -4.01 11.07
N GLU A 153 -7.79 -4.11 12.37
CA GLU A 153 -8.71 -3.50 13.33
C GLU A 153 -7.97 -2.44 14.15
N TRP A 154 -8.50 -1.24 14.13
CA TRP A 154 -8.03 -0.15 15.00
C TRP A 154 -9.02 -0.01 16.15
N PHE A 155 -8.59 -0.38 17.34
CA PHE A 155 -9.40 -0.32 18.55
C PHE A 155 -8.61 0.28 19.71
N GLU A 156 -9.15 1.30 20.38
CA GLU A 156 -8.53 1.97 21.54
C GLU A 156 -7.06 2.38 21.33
N GLY A 157 -6.73 2.88 20.15
CA GLY A 157 -5.38 3.30 19.79
C GLY A 157 -4.40 2.14 19.48
N ARG A 158 -4.89 0.90 19.46
CA ARG A 158 -4.09 -0.28 19.13
C ARG A 158 -4.51 -0.86 17.80
N LEU A 159 -3.52 -1.26 17.01
CA LEU A 159 -3.72 -1.90 15.73
C LEU A 159 -3.58 -3.43 15.89
N ARG A 160 -4.64 -4.14 15.51
CA ARG A 160 -4.65 -5.61 15.41
C ARG A 160 -4.66 -6.00 13.95
N ILE A 161 -3.81 -6.95 13.58
CA ILE A 161 -3.72 -7.47 12.22
C ILE A 161 -4.01 -8.96 12.27
N ASN A 162 -4.91 -9.43 11.42
CA ASN A 162 -5.26 -10.84 11.28
C ASN A 162 -5.11 -11.27 9.83
N GLY A 163 -4.92 -12.57 9.61
CA GLY A 163 -4.78 -13.14 8.26
C GLY A 163 -3.37 -13.01 7.71
N VAL A 164 -3.26 -13.20 6.41
CA VAL A 164 -1.97 -13.25 5.69
C VAL A 164 -1.99 -12.23 4.55
N ALA A 165 -0.94 -11.44 4.48
CA ALA A 165 -0.58 -10.66 3.29
C ALA A 165 0.78 -11.11 2.80
N ARG A 166 0.91 -11.37 1.50
CA ARG A 166 2.14 -11.82 0.87
C ARG A 166 2.44 -10.92 -0.33
N VAL A 167 3.65 -10.43 -0.38
CA VAL A 167 4.20 -9.71 -1.54
C VAL A 167 5.35 -10.52 -2.09
N GLU A 168 5.27 -10.91 -3.35
CA GLU A 168 6.36 -11.56 -4.07
C GLU A 168 6.89 -10.60 -5.11
N ALA A 169 8.18 -10.31 -5.01
CA ALA A 169 8.91 -9.50 -5.96
C ALA A 169 9.65 -10.42 -6.92
N LEU A 170 9.17 -10.53 -8.16
CA LEU A 170 9.62 -11.53 -9.11
C LEU A 170 10.56 -10.91 -10.15
N GLY A 171 11.69 -11.58 -10.38
CA GLY A 171 12.67 -11.19 -11.39
C GLY A 171 13.22 -9.78 -11.17
N LEU A 172 13.43 -9.38 -9.91
CA LEU A 172 13.90 -8.04 -9.60
C LEU A 172 15.28 -7.76 -10.20
N SER A 173 15.42 -6.61 -10.79
CA SER A 173 16.68 -6.02 -11.27
C SER A 173 16.83 -4.62 -10.73
N SER A 174 18.05 -4.11 -10.70
CA SER A 174 18.37 -2.75 -10.26
C SER A 174 19.40 -2.11 -11.19
N ARG A 175 19.37 -0.79 -11.31
CA ARG A 175 20.41 -0.05 -12.03
C ARG A 175 21.77 -0.06 -11.33
N LEU A 176 21.78 -0.36 -10.04
CA LEU A 176 23.01 -0.39 -9.22
C LEU A 176 23.83 -1.67 -9.41
N SER A 177 23.33 -2.64 -10.16
CA SER A 177 24.02 -3.90 -10.44
C SER A 177 23.99 -4.25 -11.92
N THR A 178 25.05 -4.88 -12.38
CA THR A 178 25.14 -5.46 -13.73
C THR A 178 24.44 -6.82 -13.83
N LEU A 179 24.18 -7.46 -12.69
CA LEU A 179 23.44 -8.74 -12.64
C LEU A 179 21.96 -8.52 -12.88
N ARG A 180 21.39 -9.28 -13.79
CA ARG A 180 19.97 -9.24 -14.14
C ARG A 180 19.44 -10.63 -14.47
N PRO A 181 18.45 -11.13 -13.69
CA PRO A 181 17.88 -10.53 -12.50
C PRO A 181 18.80 -10.65 -11.27
N LEU A 182 18.54 -9.82 -10.24
CA LEU A 182 19.16 -9.93 -8.91
C LEU A 182 18.59 -11.14 -8.16
N GLY A 183 17.26 -11.32 -8.27
CA GLY A 183 16.53 -12.41 -7.65
C GLY A 183 15.03 -12.18 -7.56
N SER A 184 14.38 -13.16 -6.97
CA SER A 184 12.97 -13.12 -6.59
C SER A 184 12.85 -13.28 -5.07
N TYR A 185 11.96 -12.52 -4.45
CA TYR A 185 11.85 -12.42 -2.99
C TYR A 185 10.40 -12.51 -2.56
N ARG A 186 10.18 -13.06 -1.37
CA ARG A 186 8.87 -13.08 -0.72
C ARG A 186 8.93 -12.36 0.61
N LEU A 187 8.02 -11.39 0.80
CA LEU A 187 7.73 -10.76 2.07
C LEU A 187 6.34 -11.20 2.50
N GLN A 188 6.26 -11.91 3.62
CA GLN A 188 5.00 -12.42 4.16
C GLN A 188 4.73 -11.81 5.52
N MET A 189 3.53 -11.31 5.70
CA MET A 189 2.99 -10.86 6.98
C MET A 189 1.90 -11.82 7.42
N VAL A 190 2.02 -12.32 8.65
CA VAL A 190 1.04 -13.20 9.28
C VAL A 190 0.56 -12.55 10.57
N GLY A 191 -0.70 -12.14 10.60
CA GLY A 191 -1.37 -11.63 11.78
C GLY A 191 -2.11 -12.74 12.53
N ASN A 192 -2.16 -12.63 13.86
CA ASN A 192 -2.88 -13.58 14.72
C ASN A 192 -3.87 -12.84 15.60
N SER A 193 -5.15 -13.21 15.49
CA SER A 193 -6.26 -12.63 16.26
C SER A 193 -6.12 -12.79 17.78
N GLY A 194 -5.45 -13.84 18.24
CA GLY A 194 -5.25 -14.11 19.67
C GLY A 194 -4.08 -13.33 20.29
N GLN A 195 -3.17 -12.80 19.47
CA GLN A 195 -2.01 -12.02 19.90
C GLN A 195 -2.05 -10.67 19.18
N GLN A 196 -1.88 -9.57 19.90
CA GLN A 196 -1.78 -8.23 19.32
C GLN A 196 -0.45 -8.04 18.55
N SER A 197 -0.04 -9.07 17.82
CA SER A 197 1.22 -9.12 17.12
C SER A 197 1.02 -9.66 15.71
N ALA A 198 1.80 -9.16 14.76
CA ALA A 198 1.93 -9.75 13.45
C ALA A 198 3.40 -10.04 13.17
N LEU A 199 3.66 -11.17 12.55
CA LEU A 199 5.00 -11.59 12.15
C LEU A 199 5.25 -11.17 10.71
N LEU A 200 6.45 -10.69 10.44
CA LEU A 200 6.92 -10.36 9.10
C LEU A 200 8.11 -11.25 8.78
N GLN A 201 8.10 -11.90 7.64
CA GLN A 201 9.17 -12.76 7.17
C GLN A 201 9.57 -12.38 5.75
N LEU A 202 10.87 -12.18 5.55
CA LEU A 202 11.48 -11.94 4.24
C LEU A 202 12.35 -13.13 3.89
N GLU A 203 12.17 -13.66 2.69
CA GLU A 203 12.97 -14.76 2.17
C GLU A 203 13.31 -14.55 0.70
N THR A 204 14.45 -15.08 0.30
CA THR A 204 14.84 -15.18 -1.10
C THR A 204 14.26 -16.47 -1.69
N LEU A 205 13.55 -16.35 -2.80
CA LEU A 205 13.06 -17.49 -3.57
C LEU A 205 14.14 -18.01 -4.52
N GLU A 206 14.83 -17.08 -5.19
CA GLU A 206 15.91 -17.38 -6.12
C GLU A 206 16.77 -16.14 -6.37
N GLY A 207 17.98 -16.33 -6.87
CA GLY A 207 18.84 -15.24 -7.36
C GLY A 207 20.18 -15.14 -6.67
N SER A 208 21.00 -14.18 -7.15
CA SER A 208 22.39 -13.96 -6.69
C SER A 208 22.47 -13.05 -5.46
N LEU A 209 21.45 -12.23 -5.21
CA LEU A 209 21.33 -11.42 -4.00
C LEU A 209 20.43 -12.15 -3.01
N GLY A 210 21.00 -12.65 -1.93
CA GLY A 210 20.24 -13.23 -0.83
C GLY A 210 19.68 -12.15 0.08
N LEU A 211 18.38 -12.18 0.35
CA LEU A 211 17.68 -11.33 1.33
C LEU A 211 16.90 -12.22 2.27
N THR A 212 17.19 -12.14 3.55
CA THR A 212 16.47 -12.88 4.60
C THR A 212 16.20 -11.96 5.78
N GLY A 213 15.12 -12.20 6.49
CA GLY A 213 14.84 -11.40 7.67
C GLY A 213 13.53 -11.78 8.34
N ALA A 214 13.40 -11.34 9.59
CA ALA A 214 12.19 -11.50 10.37
C ALA A 214 11.89 -10.21 11.12
N GLY A 215 10.60 -9.93 11.26
CA GLY A 215 10.11 -8.77 11.97
C GLY A 215 8.83 -9.09 12.74
N GLN A 216 8.45 -8.17 13.59
CA GLN A 216 7.29 -8.31 14.44
C GLN A 216 6.62 -6.95 14.66
N TRP A 217 5.30 -6.94 14.58
CA TRP A 217 4.44 -5.86 15.06
C TRP A 217 4.03 -6.16 16.50
N ASN A 218 4.22 -5.23 17.41
CA ASN A 218 3.86 -5.39 18.82
C ASN A 218 2.62 -4.59 19.27
N GLY A 219 1.77 -4.20 18.31
CA GLY A 219 0.59 -3.35 18.56
C GLY A 219 0.83 -1.85 18.42
N SER A 220 2.10 -1.39 18.45
CA SER A 220 2.47 0.03 18.38
C SER A 220 3.59 0.34 17.38
N ARG A 221 4.56 -0.54 17.24
CA ARG A 221 5.69 -0.35 16.32
C ARG A 221 6.12 -1.65 15.66
N TRP A 222 6.70 -1.52 14.49
CA TRP A 222 7.41 -2.61 13.82
C TRP A 222 8.85 -2.69 14.32
N SER A 223 9.35 -3.90 14.47
CA SER A 223 10.77 -4.20 14.55
C SER A 223 11.12 -5.21 13.47
N PHE A 224 12.26 -5.06 12.82
CA PHE A 224 12.72 -5.96 11.77
C PHE A 224 14.22 -6.11 11.84
N ARG A 225 14.71 -7.33 11.65
CA ARG A 225 16.11 -7.65 11.48
C ARG A 225 16.28 -8.57 10.29
N GLY A 226 17.22 -8.25 9.44
CA GLY A 226 17.48 -9.01 8.23
C GLY A 226 18.92 -8.92 7.81
N GLU A 227 19.23 -9.70 6.80
CA GLU A 227 20.54 -9.81 6.21
C GLU A 227 20.40 -9.78 4.68
N ALA A 228 21.25 -9.00 4.04
CA ALA A 228 21.50 -9.07 2.62
C ALA A 228 22.87 -9.71 2.40
N SER A 229 22.97 -10.69 1.50
CA SER A 229 24.19 -11.42 1.21
C SER A 229 24.37 -11.63 -0.29
N ALA A 230 25.60 -11.80 -0.72
CA ALA A 230 25.95 -12.17 -2.08
C ALA A 230 26.86 -13.39 -2.07
N ALA A 231 26.71 -14.27 -3.06
CA ALA A 231 27.71 -15.29 -3.31
C ALA A 231 29.06 -14.65 -3.70
N ALA A 232 30.18 -15.28 -3.37
CA ALA A 232 31.52 -14.72 -3.60
C ALA A 232 31.74 -14.29 -5.07
N GLU A 233 31.20 -15.02 -6.01
CA GLU A 233 31.27 -14.71 -7.46
C GLU A 233 30.50 -13.44 -7.85
N SER A 234 29.43 -13.14 -7.11
CA SER A 234 28.52 -12.01 -7.38
C SER A 234 28.82 -10.78 -6.55
N GLU A 235 29.69 -10.90 -5.54
CA GLU A 235 30.00 -9.82 -4.61
C GLU A 235 30.49 -8.53 -5.28
N PRO A 236 31.38 -8.56 -6.28
CA PRO A 236 31.82 -7.34 -6.94
C PRO A 236 30.68 -6.55 -7.62
N ALA A 237 29.72 -7.27 -8.21
CA ALA A 237 28.58 -6.67 -8.90
C ALA A 237 27.48 -6.18 -7.94
N LEU A 238 27.43 -6.69 -6.71
CA LEU A 238 26.43 -6.38 -5.68
C LEU A 238 26.94 -5.45 -4.58
N GLY A 239 28.22 -5.10 -4.57
CA GLY A 239 28.86 -4.32 -3.51
C GLY A 239 28.16 -2.99 -3.21
N ASN A 240 27.81 -2.23 -4.24
CA ASN A 240 27.10 -0.94 -4.08
C ASN A 240 25.69 -1.15 -3.49
N LEU A 241 24.99 -2.18 -3.94
CA LEU A 241 23.66 -2.51 -3.46
C LEU A 241 23.68 -2.94 -1.99
N LEU A 242 24.63 -3.79 -1.61
CA LEU A 242 24.82 -4.23 -0.24
C LEU A 242 25.14 -3.06 0.71
N ASN A 243 25.92 -2.08 0.26
CA ASN A 243 26.22 -0.88 1.04
C ASN A 243 24.99 0.03 1.25
N LEU A 244 24.06 0.03 0.31
CA LEU A 244 22.84 0.80 0.40
C LEU A 244 21.78 0.12 1.28
N LEU A 245 21.72 -1.22 1.26
CA LEU A 245 20.69 -2.00 1.96
C LEU A 245 20.88 -2.02 3.47
N GLY A 246 22.12 -1.87 3.96
CA GLY A 246 22.35 -1.92 5.41
C GLY A 246 23.80 -1.73 5.80
N ARG A 247 24.09 -1.99 7.08
CA ARG A 247 25.44 -1.91 7.63
C ARG A 247 26.29 -3.09 7.16
N ARG A 248 27.31 -2.81 6.35
CA ARG A 248 28.19 -3.83 5.79
C ARG A 248 29.01 -4.55 6.86
N GLN A 249 29.06 -5.88 6.74
CA GLN A 249 29.94 -6.78 7.52
C GLN A 249 30.51 -7.85 6.59
N GLY A 250 31.66 -7.59 5.96
CA GLY A 250 32.24 -8.48 4.96
C GLY A 250 31.35 -8.64 3.73
N ALA A 251 31.01 -9.88 3.36
CA ALA A 251 30.14 -10.21 2.23
C ALA A 251 28.63 -10.01 2.53
N LYS A 252 28.27 -9.57 3.73
CA LYS A 252 26.90 -9.42 4.21
C LYS A 252 26.61 -7.97 4.61
N SER A 253 25.35 -7.60 4.58
CA SER A 253 24.84 -6.32 5.11
C SER A 253 23.69 -6.57 6.05
N LEU A 254 23.79 -6.04 7.27
CA LEU A 254 22.75 -6.15 8.28
C LEU A 254 21.72 -5.03 8.10
N ILE A 255 20.47 -5.44 8.06
CA ILE A 255 19.30 -4.57 7.91
C ILE A 255 18.57 -4.58 9.26
N SER A 256 18.33 -3.42 9.85
CA SER A 256 17.53 -3.34 11.08
C SER A 256 16.75 -2.03 11.13
N PHE A 257 15.50 -2.11 11.58
CA PHE A 257 14.68 -0.95 11.91
C PHE A 257 13.68 -1.28 13.03
N GLY A 258 13.24 -0.28 13.78
CA GLY A 258 12.32 -0.37 14.92
C GLY A 258 12.95 -0.11 16.26
#